data_685c2665911890ed2741227990fab4a4
#
_entry.id   685c2665911890ed2741227990fab4a4
#
_cell.length_a   1.000
_cell.length_b   1.000
_cell.length_c   1.000
_cell.angle_alpha   90.00
_cell.angle_beta   90.00
_cell.angle_gamma   90.00
#
_symmetry.space_group_name_H-M   'P 1'
#
loop_
_entity.id
_entity.type
_entity.pdbx_description
1 polymer ?
#
loop_
_entity_poly.entity_id
_entity_poly.type
_entity_poly.pdbx_seq_one_letter_code
_entity_poly.pdbx_strand_id
1 'polypeptide(L)'
;MGDERDRKLDNYAALISEITARAELRKSEARRLMELAQVDENRAKLLKDRLKAFFEVHSLKTVETARYKLSLAKNGGKQPLILDDSIPVTQLPEQFQRVSVDPDTAAIRSALERGELLEFAQLGERGTSLRIK
;
A
#
# COMPACT_ATOMS: atom_id res chain seq x y z
N MET A 1 -6.20 -32.67 -38.21
CA MET A 1 -6.44 -31.23 -37.95
C MET A 1 -6.71 -30.91 -36.50
N GLY A 2 -7.60 -31.64 -35.83
CA GLY A 2 -7.87 -31.48 -34.42
C GLY A 2 -6.66 -31.69 -33.50
N ASP A 3 -5.87 -32.72 -33.80
CA ASP A 3 -4.71 -33.10 -33.00
C ASP A 3 -3.62 -32.04 -32.96
N GLU A 4 -3.35 -31.38 -34.07
CA GLU A 4 -2.35 -30.34 -34.14
C GLU A 4 -2.79 -29.09 -33.40
N ARG A 5 -4.06 -28.70 -33.56
CA ARG A 5 -4.65 -27.58 -32.80
C ARG A 5 -4.62 -27.88 -31.32
N ASP A 6 -5.04 -29.05 -30.92
CA ASP A 6 -5.13 -29.44 -29.52
C ASP A 6 -3.74 -29.48 -28.87
N ARG A 7 -2.72 -29.93 -29.61
CA ARG A 7 -1.34 -29.91 -29.13
C ARG A 7 -0.84 -28.48 -28.88
N LYS A 8 -1.17 -27.56 -29.79
CA LYS A 8 -0.81 -26.14 -29.61
C LYS A 8 -1.50 -25.55 -28.38
N LEU A 9 -2.78 -25.83 -28.20
CA LEU A 9 -3.53 -25.33 -27.06
C LEU A 9 -2.99 -25.90 -25.74
N ASP A 10 -2.65 -27.19 -25.70
CA ASP A 10 -2.02 -27.81 -24.55
C ASP A 10 -0.69 -27.16 -24.21
N ASN A 11 0.12 -26.88 -25.22
CA ASN A 11 1.42 -26.26 -25.03
C ASN A 11 1.28 -24.82 -24.48
N TYR A 12 0.32 -24.05 -25.00
CA TYR A 12 0.03 -22.72 -24.47
C TYR A 12 -0.49 -22.79 -23.04
N ALA A 13 -1.42 -23.71 -22.77
CA ALA A 13 -1.98 -23.87 -21.42
C ALA A 13 -0.88 -24.27 -20.42
N ALA A 14 0.01 -25.20 -20.81
CA ALA A 14 1.13 -25.60 -19.98
C ALA A 14 2.09 -24.46 -19.70
N LEU A 15 2.39 -23.67 -20.72
CA LEU A 15 3.26 -22.50 -20.58
C LEU A 15 2.66 -21.44 -19.67
N ILE A 16 1.37 -21.15 -19.86
CA ILE A 16 0.64 -20.20 -19.01
C ILE A 16 0.65 -20.66 -17.56
N SER A 17 0.39 -21.93 -17.30
CA SER A 17 0.40 -22.51 -15.96
C SER A 17 1.77 -22.41 -15.30
N GLU A 18 2.83 -22.70 -16.06
CA GLU A 18 4.21 -22.60 -15.59
C GLU A 18 4.59 -21.16 -15.24
N ILE A 19 4.27 -20.22 -16.12
CA ILE A 19 4.57 -18.79 -15.89
C ILE A 19 3.77 -18.27 -14.68
N THR A 20 2.51 -18.65 -14.56
CA THR A 20 1.65 -18.25 -13.44
C THR A 20 2.22 -18.76 -12.12
N ALA A 21 2.63 -20.02 -12.07
CA ALA A 21 3.25 -20.61 -10.87
C ALA A 21 4.55 -19.88 -10.51
N ARG A 22 5.35 -19.56 -11.50
CA ARG A 22 6.60 -18.82 -11.29
C ARG A 22 6.34 -17.41 -10.75
N ALA A 23 5.30 -16.73 -11.27
CA ALA A 23 4.92 -15.43 -10.78
C ALA A 23 4.50 -15.48 -9.30
N GLU A 24 3.75 -16.51 -8.90
CA GLU A 24 3.35 -16.69 -7.51
C GLU A 24 4.54 -16.95 -6.58
N LEU A 25 5.51 -17.77 -7.02
CA LEU A 25 6.72 -18.01 -6.26
C LEU A 25 7.53 -16.72 -6.08
N ARG A 26 7.63 -15.90 -7.11
CA ARG A 26 8.34 -14.63 -7.05
C ARG A 26 7.66 -13.63 -6.11
N LYS A 27 6.35 -13.57 -6.14
CA LYS A 27 5.58 -12.72 -5.22
C LYS A 27 5.77 -13.16 -3.77
N SER A 28 5.73 -14.46 -3.53
CA SER A 28 5.95 -15.03 -2.21
C SER A 28 7.36 -14.69 -1.69
N GLU A 29 8.38 -14.82 -2.54
CA GLU A 29 9.75 -14.48 -2.20
C GLU A 29 9.91 -12.98 -1.94
N ALA A 30 9.26 -12.14 -2.74
CA ALA A 30 9.28 -10.70 -2.55
C ALA A 30 8.67 -10.32 -1.19
N ARG A 31 7.55 -10.93 -0.81
CA ARG A 31 6.94 -10.71 0.50
C ARG A 31 7.88 -11.12 1.64
N ARG A 32 8.53 -12.28 1.50
CA ARG A 32 9.50 -12.75 2.49
C ARG A 32 10.65 -11.77 2.68
N LEU A 33 11.21 -11.26 1.58
CA LEU A 33 12.29 -10.29 1.63
C LEU A 33 11.83 -8.96 2.23
N MET A 34 10.62 -8.52 1.93
CA MET A 34 10.08 -7.31 2.54
C MET A 34 9.88 -7.45 4.05
N GLU A 35 9.45 -8.61 4.52
CA GLU A 35 9.33 -8.88 5.95
C GLU A 35 10.68 -8.83 6.65
N LEU A 36 11.70 -9.42 6.04
CA LEU A 36 13.06 -9.37 6.57
C LEU A 36 13.61 -7.93 6.60
N ALA A 37 13.35 -7.18 5.54
CA ALA A 37 13.74 -5.76 5.48
C ALA A 37 13.07 -4.96 6.60
N GLN A 38 11.79 -5.23 6.88
CA GLN A 38 11.06 -4.57 7.95
C GLN A 38 11.67 -4.87 9.32
N VAL A 39 12.09 -6.11 9.55
CA VAL A 39 12.77 -6.50 10.79
C VAL A 39 14.08 -5.71 10.96
N ASP A 40 14.85 -5.61 9.88
CA ASP A 40 16.11 -4.87 9.91
C ASP A 40 15.90 -3.37 10.13
N GLU A 41 14.90 -2.79 9.47
CA GLU A 41 14.54 -1.38 9.67
C GLU A 41 14.12 -1.10 11.10
N ASN A 42 13.30 -1.97 11.69
CA ASN A 42 12.87 -1.84 13.08
C ASN A 42 14.06 -1.93 14.04
N ARG A 43 14.99 -2.84 13.75
CA ARG A 43 16.19 -3.01 14.55
C ARG A 43 17.09 -1.78 14.48
N ALA A 44 17.28 -1.25 13.28
CA ALA A 44 18.05 -0.02 13.07
C ALA A 44 17.43 1.16 13.80
N LYS A 45 16.11 1.29 13.73
CA LYS A 45 15.37 2.34 14.43
C LYS A 45 15.56 2.24 15.95
N LEU A 46 15.47 1.03 16.50
CA LEU A 46 15.66 0.80 17.92
C LEU A 46 17.05 1.24 18.37
N LEU A 47 18.09 0.92 17.59
CA LEU A 47 19.45 1.33 17.90
C LEU A 47 19.63 2.84 17.81
N LYS A 48 19.02 3.48 16.80
CA LYS A 48 19.03 4.94 16.69
C LYS A 48 18.36 5.61 17.88
N ASP A 49 17.23 5.08 18.32
CA ASP A 49 16.50 5.61 19.48
C ASP A 49 17.35 5.50 20.77
N ARG A 50 18.08 4.41 20.92
CA ARG A 50 19.00 4.25 22.05
C ARG A 50 20.13 5.26 22.01
N LEU A 51 20.73 5.51 20.85
CA LEU A 51 21.76 6.52 20.69
C LEU A 51 21.22 7.92 20.96
N LYS A 52 20.03 8.20 20.45
CA LYS A 52 19.36 9.47 20.69
C LYS A 52 19.17 9.72 22.19
N ALA A 53 18.66 8.71 22.91
CA ALA A 53 18.46 8.80 24.35
C ALA A 53 19.80 9.04 25.09
N PHE A 54 20.85 8.36 24.66
CA PHE A 54 22.18 8.55 25.20
C PHE A 54 22.68 10.00 25.02
N PHE A 55 22.51 10.55 23.82
CA PHE A 55 22.88 11.93 23.52
C PHE A 55 22.09 12.92 24.38
N GLU A 56 20.79 12.69 24.55
CA GLU A 56 19.93 13.55 25.35
C GLU A 56 20.31 13.53 26.83
N VAL A 57 20.55 12.33 27.38
CA VAL A 57 20.95 12.17 28.80
C VAL A 57 22.29 12.86 29.10
N HIS A 58 23.22 12.77 28.17
CA HIS A 58 24.55 13.35 28.34
C HIS A 58 24.70 14.75 27.75
N SER A 59 23.61 15.35 27.30
CA SER A 59 23.59 16.68 26.68
C SER A 59 24.56 16.83 25.51
N LEU A 60 24.70 15.77 24.71
CA LEU A 60 25.56 15.75 23.53
C LEU A 60 24.78 16.20 22.33
N LYS A 61 25.42 16.96 21.45
CA LYS A 61 24.81 17.35 20.15
C LYS A 61 25.51 16.72 18.97
N THR A 62 26.82 16.70 19.00
CA THR A 62 27.66 16.15 17.95
C THR A 62 28.83 15.40 18.55
N VAL A 63 29.11 14.20 18.08
CA VAL A 63 30.27 13.39 18.45
C VAL A 63 30.90 12.84 17.19
N GLU A 64 32.20 13.07 17.05
CA GLU A 64 32.98 12.46 15.97
C GLU A 64 33.76 11.26 16.50
N THR A 65 33.63 10.14 15.81
CA THR A 65 34.40 8.93 16.07
C THR A 65 35.41 8.72 14.94
N ALA A 66 36.21 7.66 15.03
CA ALA A 66 37.17 7.36 13.97
C ALA A 66 36.55 7.17 12.59
N ARG A 67 35.29 6.73 12.53
CA ARG A 67 34.62 6.41 11.27
C ARG A 67 33.36 7.21 10.99
N TYR A 68 32.75 7.81 12.00
CA TYR A 68 31.44 8.43 11.88
C TYR A 68 31.35 9.76 12.58
N LYS A 69 30.44 10.58 12.10
CA LYS A 69 30.02 11.80 12.79
C LYS A 69 28.55 11.62 13.16
N LEU A 70 28.27 11.63 14.46
CA LEU A 70 26.94 11.45 14.99
C LEU A 70 26.43 12.79 15.52
N SER A 71 25.22 13.17 15.13
CA SER A 71 24.64 14.44 15.56
C SER A 71 23.14 14.33 15.74
N LEU A 72 22.61 15.08 16.73
CA LEU A 72 21.17 15.29 16.86
C LEU A 72 20.78 16.47 15.99
N ALA A 73 19.75 16.27 15.17
CA ALA A 73 19.22 17.31 14.33
C ALA A 73 17.69 17.34 14.46
N LYS A 74 17.13 18.55 14.36
CA LYS A 74 15.68 18.67 14.30
C LYS A 74 15.20 18.14 12.96
N ASN A 75 14.09 17.39 13.00
CA ASN A 75 13.48 16.90 11.78
C ASN A 75 13.01 18.07 10.93
N GLY A 76 13.23 17.96 9.62
CA GLY A 76 12.78 18.97 8.66
C GLY A 76 11.29 18.85 8.35
N GLY A 77 10.84 19.73 7.45
CA GLY A 77 9.46 19.78 7.00
C GLY A 77 8.55 20.56 7.94
N LYS A 78 7.26 20.30 7.84
CA LYS A 78 6.25 20.99 8.66
C LYS A 78 6.29 20.44 10.08
N GLN A 79 6.05 21.33 11.05
CA GLN A 79 5.90 20.88 12.43
C GLN A 79 4.74 19.88 12.54
N PRO A 80 4.87 18.83 13.37
CA PRO A 80 3.76 17.90 13.57
C PRO A 80 2.53 18.61 14.13
N LEU A 81 1.36 18.26 13.60
CA LEU A 81 0.09 18.76 14.09
C LEU A 81 -0.52 17.72 15.02
N ILE A 82 -0.85 18.14 16.23
CA ILE A 82 -1.48 17.28 17.21
C ILE A 82 -2.93 17.74 17.37
N LEU A 83 -3.87 16.89 16.98
CA LEU A 83 -5.30 17.16 17.15
C LEU A 83 -5.80 16.45 18.41
N ASP A 84 -6.74 17.09 19.08
CA ASP A 84 -7.42 16.49 20.23
C ASP A 84 -8.49 15.53 19.71
N ASP A 85 -8.20 14.23 19.77
CA ASP A 85 -9.09 13.18 19.29
C ASP A 85 -10.38 13.05 20.10
N SER A 86 -10.44 13.65 21.30
CA SER A 86 -11.63 13.64 22.13
C SER A 86 -12.71 14.58 21.60
N ILE A 87 -12.35 15.52 20.73
CA ILE A 87 -13.28 16.48 20.13
C ILE A 87 -13.75 15.93 18.79
N PRO A 88 -15.06 15.66 18.61
CA PRO A 88 -15.56 15.20 17.30
C PRO A 88 -15.33 16.24 16.21
N VAL A 89 -15.08 15.78 15.00
CA VAL A 89 -14.84 16.66 13.85
C VAL A 89 -16.01 17.62 13.62
N THR A 90 -17.23 17.16 13.88
CA THR A 90 -18.44 17.95 13.73
C THR A 90 -18.52 19.16 14.67
N GLN A 91 -17.77 19.14 15.77
CA GLN A 91 -17.68 20.24 16.72
C GLN A 91 -16.62 21.27 16.39
N LEU A 92 -15.76 20.98 15.40
CA LEU A 92 -14.78 21.95 14.93
C LEU A 92 -15.47 23.08 14.19
N PRO A 93 -14.89 24.30 14.21
CA PRO A 93 -15.40 25.38 13.34
C PRO A 93 -15.40 24.95 11.88
N GLU A 94 -16.42 25.39 11.13
CA GLU A 94 -16.59 24.99 9.72
C GLU A 94 -15.35 25.22 8.86
N GLN A 95 -14.62 26.30 9.12
CA GLN A 95 -13.41 26.65 8.37
C GLN A 95 -12.30 25.60 8.53
N PHE A 96 -12.37 24.76 9.56
CA PHE A 96 -11.39 23.71 9.84
C PHE A 96 -11.94 22.31 9.55
N GLN A 97 -13.08 22.25 8.88
CA GLN A 97 -13.65 20.99 8.42
C GLN A 97 -13.47 20.84 6.91
N ARG A 98 -13.15 19.65 6.48
CA ARG A 98 -13.15 19.30 5.05
C ARG A 98 -14.35 18.39 4.80
N VAL A 99 -15.20 18.81 3.91
CA VAL A 99 -16.32 17.99 3.44
C VAL A 99 -15.96 17.42 2.08
N SER A 100 -16.02 16.10 1.93
CA SER A 100 -15.80 15.47 0.63
C SER A 100 -17.13 14.90 0.12
N VAL A 101 -17.36 15.04 -1.15
CA VAL A 101 -18.54 14.51 -1.83
C VAL A 101 -18.05 13.56 -2.91
N ASP A 102 -18.38 12.29 -2.74
CA ASP A 102 -17.95 11.24 -3.66
C ASP A 102 -19.18 10.51 -4.19
N PRO A 103 -19.11 9.98 -5.43
CA PRO A 103 -20.20 9.15 -5.94
C PRO A 103 -20.40 7.91 -5.07
N ASP A 104 -21.64 7.62 -4.73
CA ASP A 104 -21.99 6.35 -4.09
C ASP A 104 -22.13 5.30 -5.17
N THR A 105 -21.03 4.66 -5.51
CA THR A 105 -20.98 3.69 -6.61
C THR A 105 -21.85 2.47 -6.34
N ALA A 106 -22.00 2.07 -5.09
CA ALA A 106 -22.87 0.95 -4.74
C ALA A 106 -24.34 1.27 -5.01
N ALA A 107 -24.77 2.47 -4.60
CA ALA A 107 -26.15 2.92 -4.85
C ALA A 107 -26.43 3.08 -6.35
N ILE A 108 -25.47 3.64 -7.09
CA ILE A 108 -25.57 3.81 -8.55
C ILE A 108 -25.69 2.45 -9.22
N ARG A 109 -24.83 1.50 -8.86
CA ARG A 109 -24.88 0.14 -9.41
C ARG A 109 -26.20 -0.54 -9.13
N SER A 110 -26.68 -0.45 -7.89
CA SER A 110 -27.98 -1.04 -7.50
C SER A 110 -29.14 -0.46 -8.29
N ALA A 111 -29.14 0.86 -8.51
CA ALA A 111 -30.16 1.53 -9.30
C ALA A 111 -30.15 1.02 -10.75
N LEU A 112 -28.98 0.91 -11.36
CA LEU A 112 -28.83 0.40 -12.73
C LEU A 112 -29.23 -1.07 -12.83
N GLU A 113 -28.93 -1.88 -11.83
CA GLU A 113 -29.32 -3.30 -11.80
C GLU A 113 -30.83 -3.48 -11.66
N ARG A 114 -31.53 -2.51 -11.02
CA ARG A 114 -32.99 -2.51 -10.95
C ARG A 114 -33.65 -2.03 -12.26
N GLY A 115 -32.87 -1.62 -13.25
CA GLY A 115 -33.37 -1.14 -14.52
C GLY A 115 -33.64 0.35 -14.60
N GLU A 116 -33.20 1.11 -13.61
CA GLU A 116 -33.32 2.58 -13.65
C GLU A 116 -32.39 3.15 -14.72
N LEU A 117 -32.86 4.19 -15.41
CA LEU A 117 -32.04 4.90 -16.39
C LEU A 117 -31.41 6.13 -15.74
N LEU A 118 -30.09 6.18 -15.80
CA LEU A 118 -29.32 7.29 -15.26
C LEU A 118 -28.52 7.93 -16.38
N GLU A 119 -28.59 9.26 -16.50
CA GLU A 119 -27.86 9.97 -17.57
C GLU A 119 -26.34 9.94 -17.37
N PHE A 120 -25.90 9.81 -16.13
CA PHE A 120 -24.48 9.94 -15.75
C PHE A 120 -23.77 8.60 -15.56
N ALA A 121 -24.47 7.48 -15.72
CA ALA A 121 -23.87 6.17 -15.48
C ALA A 121 -24.58 5.08 -16.29
N GLN A 122 -23.82 4.05 -16.61
CA GLN A 122 -24.34 2.85 -17.26
C GLN A 122 -23.51 1.66 -16.83
N LEU A 123 -24.12 0.47 -16.83
CA LEU A 123 -23.39 -0.77 -16.61
C LEU A 123 -22.64 -1.13 -17.89
N GLY A 124 -21.36 -1.42 -17.75
CA GLY A 124 -20.57 -1.96 -18.85
C GLY A 124 -20.85 -3.43 -19.06
N GLU A 125 -20.43 -3.93 -20.21
CA GLU A 125 -20.51 -5.35 -20.48
C GLU A 125 -19.53 -6.12 -19.60
N ARG A 126 -19.92 -7.32 -19.18
CA ARG A 126 -19.00 -8.21 -18.47
C ARG A 126 -17.94 -8.69 -19.47
N GLY A 127 -16.71 -8.51 -19.10
CA GLY A 127 -15.63 -9.10 -19.88
C GLY A 127 -15.63 -10.61 -19.75
N THR A 128 -14.81 -11.24 -20.57
CA THR A 128 -14.58 -12.68 -20.51
C THR A 128 -13.13 -12.96 -20.16
N SER A 129 -12.89 -14.05 -19.49
CA SER A 129 -11.54 -14.48 -19.16
C SER A 129 -11.39 -15.97 -19.46
N LEU A 130 -10.20 -16.34 -19.88
CA LEU A 130 -9.88 -17.75 -20.16
C LEU A 130 -9.62 -18.47 -18.86
N ARG A 131 -10.28 -19.61 -18.68
CA ARG A 131 -10.05 -20.49 -17.54
C ARG A 131 -9.39 -21.77 -18.01
N ILE A 132 -8.38 -22.21 -17.29
CA ILE A 132 -7.66 -23.44 -17.54
C ILE A 132 -7.88 -24.34 -16.31
N LYS A 133 -8.43 -25.51 -16.55
CA LYS A 133 -8.69 -26.50 -15.48
C LYS A 133 -7.84 -27.72 -15.70
#